data_d233007e2548b8e36ebb001e19579c02
#
_entry.id   d233007e2548b8e36ebb001e19579c02
#
_cell.length_a   1.000
_cell.length_b   1.000
_cell.length_c   1.000
_cell.angle_alpha   90.00
_cell.angle_beta   90.00
_cell.angle_gamma   90.00
#
_symmetry.space_group_name_H-M   'P 1'
#
loop_
_entity.id
_entity.type
_entity.pdbx_description
1 polymer ?
#
loop_
_entity_poly.entity_id
_entity_poly.type
_entity_poly.pdbx_seq_one_letter_code
_entity_poly.pdbx_strand_id
1 'polypeptide(L)'
;MLAVLLTQPDLSEENMAVVEVPNIEPPLPGHVIVAVEFAGCNFADTMMRRGTYPHPKGYPLVAGLEVAGTINAVGAGVTGWKVGDRVAGFTEDSGGFAEFCSIPAGALIAIPDTVGFDVAAAFPVQGLTAWHLLHTVSTTNKGDTLLIHAIGGGVGLYLTQLAKKAGATVIGTIGTAGKEKRALEFGAHKVINRNEEDFVSAVMKFTDGKEIDKIVDSTGGTILDSSFKTIHRLGHVVSYGEAEAKPQNNLWEQLVHKSLTFTRLHLGHIDRSSEAWGKAVREVVAMVENGELEIPIEEVFPLERVHDMYAKLESRQVSGKLLLKVAP
;
A
#
# COMPACT_ATOMS: atom_id res chain seq x y z
N MET A 1 -11.02 0.56 -25.46
CA MET A 1 -11.18 0.01 -24.11
C MET A 1 -11.67 1.11 -23.18
N LEU A 2 -12.49 0.75 -22.17
CA LEU A 2 -12.88 1.67 -21.12
C LEU A 2 -11.73 1.88 -20.14
N ALA A 3 -11.54 3.12 -19.70
CA ALA A 3 -10.51 3.48 -18.72
C ALA A 3 -10.90 4.73 -17.93
N VAL A 4 -10.36 4.84 -16.70
CA VAL A 4 -10.45 6.06 -15.90
C VAL A 4 -9.33 7.02 -16.29
N LEU A 5 -9.68 8.09 -17.00
CA LEU A 5 -8.75 9.11 -17.45
C LEU A 5 -8.72 10.28 -16.47
N LEU A 6 -7.52 10.66 -16.05
CA LEU A 6 -7.24 11.93 -15.37
C LEU A 6 -6.65 12.89 -16.40
N THR A 7 -7.32 13.99 -16.69
CA THR A 7 -6.88 14.94 -17.72
C THR A 7 -5.86 15.94 -17.20
N GLN A 8 -5.95 16.30 -15.94
CA GLN A 8 -5.01 17.17 -15.22
C GLN A 8 -5.09 16.92 -13.71
N PRO A 9 -4.07 17.36 -12.95
CA PRO A 9 -4.01 17.11 -11.51
C PRO A 9 -4.85 18.14 -10.73
N ASP A 10 -6.11 17.81 -10.46
CA ASP A 10 -6.96 18.56 -9.52
C ASP A 10 -8.10 17.68 -8.98
N LEU A 11 -8.95 18.23 -8.13
CA LEU A 11 -10.10 17.54 -7.53
C LEU A 11 -11.41 17.73 -8.28
N SER A 12 -11.40 18.47 -9.40
CA SER A 12 -12.60 18.67 -10.21
C SER A 12 -13.10 17.33 -10.76
N GLU A 13 -14.40 17.11 -10.69
CA GLU A 13 -15.02 15.92 -11.29
C GLU A 13 -14.86 15.88 -12.80
N GLU A 14 -14.77 17.05 -13.46
CA GLU A 14 -14.59 17.19 -14.90
C GLU A 14 -13.25 16.65 -15.40
N ASN A 15 -12.24 16.58 -14.51
CA ASN A 15 -10.89 16.10 -14.83
C ASN A 15 -10.68 14.61 -14.57
N MET A 16 -11.74 13.89 -14.19
CA MET A 16 -11.73 12.43 -14.03
C MET A 16 -13.00 11.84 -14.64
N ALA A 17 -12.85 10.98 -15.62
CA ALA A 17 -13.99 10.32 -16.25
C ALA A 17 -13.66 8.90 -16.70
N VAL A 18 -14.66 8.03 -16.73
CA VAL A 18 -14.59 6.76 -17.46
C VAL A 18 -14.86 7.05 -18.92
N VAL A 19 -13.88 6.80 -19.77
CA VAL A 19 -13.93 7.12 -21.20
C VAL A 19 -13.40 5.96 -22.05
N GLU A 20 -13.79 5.93 -23.31
CA GLU A 20 -13.13 5.07 -24.29
C GLU A 20 -11.77 5.65 -24.67
N VAL A 21 -10.72 4.84 -24.54
CA VAL A 21 -9.36 5.13 -25.01
C VAL A 21 -8.90 4.06 -26.01
N PRO A 22 -7.90 4.34 -26.85
CA PRO A 22 -7.33 3.32 -27.74
C PRO A 22 -6.85 2.10 -26.96
N ASN A 23 -6.98 0.93 -27.56
CA ASN A 23 -6.40 -0.31 -27.00
C ASN A 23 -4.87 -0.24 -26.97
N ILE A 24 -4.26 -0.87 -25.97
CA ILE A 24 -2.79 -0.98 -25.81
C ILE A 24 -2.23 -2.21 -26.54
N GLU A 25 -2.39 -2.22 -27.86
CA GLU A 25 -1.85 -3.30 -28.70
C GLU A 25 -0.99 -2.73 -29.85
N PRO A 26 0.11 -3.39 -30.19
CA PRO A 26 0.71 -4.61 -29.60
C PRO A 26 1.39 -4.35 -28.26
N PRO A 27 1.63 -5.41 -27.43
CA PRO A 27 2.35 -5.25 -26.16
C PRO A 27 3.79 -4.79 -26.40
N LEU A 28 4.28 -3.92 -25.52
CA LEU A 28 5.68 -3.48 -25.55
C LEU A 28 6.65 -4.65 -25.30
N PRO A 29 7.89 -4.62 -25.85
CA PRO A 29 8.90 -5.61 -25.51
C PRO A 29 9.12 -5.68 -23.98
N GLY A 30 9.18 -6.90 -23.43
CA GLY A 30 9.33 -7.12 -22.00
C GLY A 30 8.07 -6.93 -21.17
N HIS A 31 6.93 -6.58 -21.77
CA HIS A 31 5.64 -6.37 -21.07
C HIS A 31 4.63 -7.44 -21.48
N VAL A 32 3.61 -7.56 -20.65
CA VAL A 32 2.38 -8.28 -20.98
C VAL A 32 1.20 -7.32 -20.94
N ILE A 33 0.11 -7.66 -21.62
CA ILE A 33 -1.19 -7.00 -21.47
C ILE A 33 -2.04 -7.93 -20.61
N VAL A 34 -2.53 -7.39 -19.50
CA VAL A 34 -3.47 -8.07 -18.60
C VAL A 34 -4.88 -7.60 -18.92
N ALA A 35 -5.80 -8.54 -19.16
CA ALA A 35 -7.25 -8.29 -19.12
C ALA A 35 -7.63 -8.19 -17.64
N VAL A 36 -8.04 -7.00 -17.22
CA VAL A 36 -8.22 -6.66 -15.81
C VAL A 36 -9.58 -7.11 -15.33
N GLU A 37 -9.62 -7.93 -14.28
CA GLU A 37 -10.85 -8.31 -13.57
C GLU A 37 -11.11 -7.34 -12.42
N PHE A 38 -10.09 -7.06 -11.60
CA PHE A 38 -10.14 -6.13 -10.49
C PHE A 38 -8.90 -5.26 -10.45
N ALA A 39 -9.09 -4.00 -10.05
CA ALA A 39 -8.02 -3.06 -9.76
C ALA A 39 -8.06 -2.60 -8.30
N GLY A 40 -6.90 -2.54 -7.66
CA GLY A 40 -6.77 -2.13 -6.27
C GLY A 40 -6.55 -0.62 -6.13
N CYS A 41 -7.26 0.01 -5.19
CA CYS A 41 -7.16 1.44 -4.95
C CYS A 41 -6.20 1.75 -3.79
N ASN A 42 -5.38 2.75 -3.96
CA ASN A 42 -4.36 3.17 -3.00
C ASN A 42 -4.47 4.66 -2.68
N PHE A 43 -3.99 5.07 -1.51
CA PHE A 43 -3.94 6.50 -1.17
C PHE A 43 -3.07 7.29 -2.17
N ALA A 44 -2.08 6.65 -2.78
CA ALA A 44 -1.27 7.22 -3.86
C ALA A 44 -2.10 7.66 -5.07
N ASP A 45 -3.19 6.96 -5.39
CA ASP A 45 -4.10 7.34 -6.47
C ASP A 45 -4.77 8.70 -6.19
N THR A 46 -5.12 8.98 -4.91
CA THR A 46 -5.64 10.30 -4.53
C THR A 46 -4.58 11.40 -4.65
N MET A 47 -3.33 11.07 -4.32
CA MET A 47 -2.21 12.02 -4.45
C MET A 47 -1.90 12.32 -5.93
N MET A 48 -1.98 11.31 -6.80
CA MET A 48 -1.87 11.51 -8.24
C MET A 48 -3.01 12.38 -8.76
N ARG A 49 -4.25 12.10 -8.40
CA ARG A 49 -5.39 12.94 -8.77
C ARG A 49 -5.20 14.41 -8.34
N ARG A 50 -4.56 14.66 -7.20
CA ARG A 50 -4.27 16.00 -6.67
C ARG A 50 -3.00 16.64 -7.21
N GLY A 51 -2.17 15.90 -7.95
CA GLY A 51 -0.85 16.34 -8.39
C GLY A 51 0.18 16.49 -7.25
N THR A 52 -0.06 15.84 -6.12
CA THR A 52 0.81 15.89 -4.92
C THR A 52 1.63 14.61 -4.73
N TYR A 53 1.55 13.67 -5.67
CA TYR A 53 2.33 12.44 -5.57
C TYR A 53 3.84 12.72 -5.70
N PRO A 54 4.68 12.25 -4.78
CA PRO A 54 6.13 12.57 -4.78
C PRO A 54 6.89 12.08 -6.01
N HIS A 55 6.32 11.14 -6.76
CA HIS A 55 6.84 10.65 -8.04
C HIS A 55 5.90 11.11 -9.16
N PRO A 56 6.05 12.36 -9.66
CA PRO A 56 5.07 12.97 -10.55
C PRO A 56 4.91 12.20 -11.85
N LYS A 57 3.65 12.12 -12.30
CA LYS A 57 3.26 11.55 -13.60
C LYS A 57 2.85 12.65 -14.55
N GLY A 58 3.05 12.41 -15.84
CA GLY A 58 2.49 13.29 -16.89
C GLY A 58 0.97 13.13 -17.01
N TYR A 59 0.29 14.18 -17.42
CA TYR A 59 -1.14 14.17 -17.72
C TYR A 59 -1.37 14.47 -19.21
N PRO A 60 -2.43 13.95 -19.84
CA PRO A 60 -3.42 13.02 -19.25
C PRO A 60 -2.84 11.63 -18.96
N LEU A 61 -3.38 10.95 -17.96
CA LEU A 61 -2.98 9.58 -17.62
C LEU A 61 -4.20 8.71 -17.27
N VAL A 62 -4.11 7.41 -17.54
CA VAL A 62 -5.06 6.42 -17.01
C VAL A 62 -4.66 6.10 -15.59
N ALA A 63 -5.60 6.20 -14.64
CA ALA A 63 -5.35 5.99 -13.22
C ALA A 63 -5.10 4.51 -12.86
N GLY A 64 -4.70 4.25 -11.61
CA GLY A 64 -4.60 2.91 -11.01
C GLY A 64 -3.20 2.34 -11.03
N LEU A 65 -2.77 1.81 -9.88
CA LEU A 65 -1.41 1.32 -9.67
C LEU A 65 -1.29 -0.20 -9.58
N GLU A 66 -2.37 -0.94 -9.40
CA GLU A 66 -2.33 -2.40 -9.28
C GLU A 66 -3.59 -3.06 -9.81
N VAL A 67 -3.43 -4.25 -10.33
CA VAL A 67 -4.49 -5.04 -10.95
C VAL A 67 -4.35 -6.52 -10.66
N ALA A 68 -5.45 -7.27 -10.86
CA ALA A 68 -5.43 -8.71 -11.05
C ALA A 68 -6.36 -9.10 -12.21
N GLY A 69 -5.96 -10.14 -12.93
CA GLY A 69 -6.69 -10.62 -14.09
C GLY A 69 -5.93 -11.72 -14.82
N THR A 70 -6.17 -11.85 -16.11
CA THR A 70 -5.53 -12.85 -16.96
C THR A 70 -4.66 -12.21 -18.04
N ILE A 71 -3.55 -12.83 -18.38
CA ILE A 71 -2.70 -12.36 -19.47
C ILE A 71 -3.45 -12.49 -20.80
N ASN A 72 -3.67 -11.36 -21.49
CA ASN A 72 -4.31 -11.28 -22.79
C ASN A 72 -3.31 -11.34 -23.95
N ALA A 73 -2.13 -10.73 -23.78
CA ALA A 73 -1.07 -10.74 -24.79
C ALA A 73 0.32 -10.67 -24.13
N VAL A 74 1.31 -11.24 -24.83
CA VAL A 74 2.69 -11.33 -24.35
C VAL A 74 3.62 -10.64 -25.34
N GLY A 75 4.42 -9.70 -24.85
CA GLY A 75 5.37 -8.92 -25.66
C GLY A 75 6.65 -9.66 -25.96
N ALA A 76 7.38 -9.14 -26.94
CA ALA A 76 8.65 -9.71 -27.35
C ALA A 76 9.65 -9.79 -26.19
N GLY A 77 10.39 -10.90 -26.08
CA GLY A 77 11.40 -11.12 -25.06
C GLY A 77 10.87 -11.55 -23.69
N VAL A 78 9.55 -11.61 -23.48
CA VAL A 78 8.97 -12.16 -22.26
C VAL A 78 9.09 -13.68 -22.25
N THR A 79 9.58 -14.23 -21.15
CA THR A 79 9.68 -15.67 -20.90
C THR A 79 8.98 -16.01 -19.58
N GLY A 80 8.50 -17.27 -19.48
CA GLY A 80 7.86 -17.75 -18.24
C GLY A 80 6.38 -17.40 -18.10
N TRP A 81 5.82 -16.61 -19.02
CA TRP A 81 4.41 -16.21 -19.03
C TRP A 81 3.75 -16.54 -20.35
N LYS A 82 2.46 -16.87 -20.32
CA LYS A 82 1.64 -17.14 -21.51
C LYS A 82 0.23 -16.55 -21.37
N VAL A 83 -0.44 -16.39 -22.51
CA VAL A 83 -1.85 -15.99 -22.55
C VAL A 83 -2.69 -16.97 -21.73
N GLY A 84 -3.59 -16.41 -20.92
CA GLY A 84 -4.46 -17.15 -20.01
C GLY A 84 -3.89 -17.36 -18.60
N ASP A 85 -2.60 -17.04 -18.35
CA ASP A 85 -2.06 -17.13 -16.99
C ASP A 85 -2.77 -16.12 -16.06
N ARG A 86 -3.11 -16.58 -14.85
CA ARG A 86 -3.71 -15.77 -13.80
C ARG A 86 -2.62 -14.97 -13.08
N VAL A 87 -2.77 -13.67 -13.07
CA VAL A 87 -1.73 -12.77 -12.53
C VAL A 87 -2.33 -11.65 -11.71
N ALA A 88 -1.54 -11.16 -10.76
CA ALA A 88 -1.65 -9.82 -10.20
C ALA A 88 -0.35 -9.07 -10.45
N GLY A 89 -0.38 -7.76 -10.30
CA GLY A 89 0.83 -6.96 -10.42
C GLY A 89 0.58 -5.51 -10.12
N PHE A 90 1.66 -4.76 -9.93
CA PHE A 90 1.55 -3.32 -9.84
C PHE A 90 2.31 -2.64 -10.97
N THR A 91 1.82 -1.47 -11.35
CA THR A 91 2.39 -0.64 -12.41
C THR A 91 2.87 0.70 -11.83
N GLU A 92 4.13 1.04 -12.11
CA GLU A 92 4.70 2.33 -11.71
C GLU A 92 4.15 3.48 -12.55
N ASP A 93 3.76 3.18 -13.79
CA ASP A 93 3.32 4.19 -14.76
C ASP A 93 1.81 4.43 -14.74
N SER A 94 1.10 3.86 -13.76
CA SER A 94 -0.36 3.90 -13.73
C SER A 94 -1.00 3.03 -14.84
N GLY A 95 -2.30 3.15 -15.08
CA GLY A 95 -2.99 2.41 -16.14
C GLY A 95 -3.85 1.24 -15.69
N GLY A 96 -3.92 1.01 -14.36
CA GLY A 96 -4.64 -0.14 -13.81
C GLY A 96 -6.17 -0.01 -13.79
N PHE A 97 -6.72 1.20 -13.82
CA PHE A 97 -8.18 1.42 -13.84
C PHE A 97 -8.69 1.43 -15.28
N ALA A 98 -8.50 0.33 -15.97
CA ALA A 98 -8.87 0.12 -17.37
C ALA A 98 -9.12 -1.37 -17.65
N GLU A 99 -9.85 -1.68 -18.71
CA GLU A 99 -10.11 -3.06 -19.14
C GLU A 99 -8.83 -3.84 -19.45
N PHE A 100 -7.80 -3.15 -19.93
CA PHE A 100 -6.48 -3.74 -20.20
C PHE A 100 -5.38 -2.89 -19.59
N CYS A 101 -4.38 -3.54 -19.01
CA CYS A 101 -3.21 -2.89 -18.41
C CYS A 101 -1.91 -3.49 -18.93
N SER A 102 -0.97 -2.64 -19.33
CA SER A 102 0.37 -3.06 -19.72
C SER A 102 1.28 -3.11 -18.50
N ILE A 103 1.87 -4.28 -18.22
CA ILE A 103 2.71 -4.51 -17.03
C ILE A 103 4.04 -5.11 -17.43
N PRO A 104 5.19 -4.62 -16.93
CA PRO A 104 6.48 -5.30 -17.10
C PRO A 104 6.41 -6.72 -16.55
N ALA A 105 6.89 -7.69 -17.32
CA ALA A 105 6.83 -9.12 -16.95
C ALA A 105 7.45 -9.42 -15.56
N GLY A 106 8.50 -8.68 -15.17
CA GLY A 106 9.13 -8.81 -13.86
C GLY A 106 8.30 -8.27 -12.67
N ALA A 107 7.22 -7.52 -12.95
CA ALA A 107 6.31 -7.01 -11.92
C ALA A 107 5.08 -7.90 -11.71
N LEU A 108 4.97 -8.98 -12.48
CA LEU A 108 3.85 -9.90 -12.37
C LEU A 108 4.04 -10.89 -11.21
N ILE A 109 2.92 -11.26 -10.62
CA ILE A 109 2.79 -12.22 -9.54
C ILE A 109 1.84 -13.32 -10.04
N ALA A 110 2.30 -14.57 -10.08
CA ALA A 110 1.45 -15.71 -10.40
C ALA A 110 0.40 -15.91 -9.29
N ILE A 111 -0.87 -16.06 -9.65
CA ILE A 111 -1.97 -16.22 -8.72
C ILE A 111 -2.51 -17.64 -8.78
N PRO A 112 -2.50 -18.39 -7.65
CA PRO A 112 -3.10 -19.73 -7.57
C PRO A 112 -4.58 -19.71 -7.94
N ASP A 113 -5.10 -20.83 -8.49
CA ASP A 113 -6.51 -20.95 -8.85
C ASP A 113 -7.45 -20.84 -7.65
N THR A 114 -6.93 -21.14 -6.46
CA THR A 114 -7.65 -21.03 -5.17
C THR A 114 -7.86 -19.59 -4.70
N VAL A 115 -7.13 -18.61 -5.26
CA VAL A 115 -7.21 -17.21 -4.87
C VAL A 115 -8.06 -16.43 -5.87
N GLY A 116 -9.10 -15.76 -5.42
CA GLY A 116 -9.97 -14.90 -6.24
C GLY A 116 -9.21 -13.67 -6.77
N PHE A 117 -9.62 -13.12 -7.92
CA PHE A 117 -8.99 -11.92 -8.48
C PHE A 117 -9.21 -10.67 -7.63
N ASP A 118 -10.30 -10.59 -6.89
CA ASP A 118 -10.55 -9.54 -5.91
C ASP A 118 -9.50 -9.53 -4.80
N VAL A 119 -9.24 -10.70 -4.21
CA VAL A 119 -8.17 -10.90 -3.23
C VAL A 119 -6.81 -10.59 -3.85
N ALA A 120 -6.56 -11.09 -5.08
CA ALA A 120 -5.31 -10.90 -5.79
C ALA A 120 -5.01 -9.44 -6.14
N ALA A 121 -6.02 -8.61 -6.43
CA ALA A 121 -5.85 -7.17 -6.71
C ALA A 121 -5.62 -6.33 -5.44
N ALA A 122 -5.79 -6.90 -4.26
CA ALA A 122 -5.77 -6.15 -3.02
C ALA A 122 -4.40 -6.10 -2.33
N PHE A 123 -3.46 -6.99 -2.67
CA PHE A 123 -2.19 -7.12 -1.93
C PHE A 123 -0.91 -6.67 -2.65
N PRO A 124 -0.82 -6.53 -3.99
CA PRO A 124 0.46 -6.23 -4.65
C PRO A 124 1.15 -4.98 -4.13
N VAL A 125 0.44 -3.87 -4.03
CA VAL A 125 1.02 -2.62 -3.48
C VAL A 125 1.10 -2.66 -1.96
N GLN A 126 -0.01 -2.91 -1.27
CA GLN A 126 -0.09 -2.75 0.18
C GLN A 126 0.56 -3.90 0.95
N GLY A 127 0.31 -5.14 0.54
CA GLY A 127 0.87 -6.34 1.18
C GLY A 127 2.38 -6.44 1.01
N LEU A 128 2.90 -6.22 -0.22
CA LEU A 128 4.35 -6.23 -0.45
C LEU A 128 5.03 -5.04 0.22
N THR A 129 4.41 -3.84 0.24
CA THR A 129 4.94 -2.71 1.02
C THR A 129 5.08 -3.10 2.49
N ALA A 130 4.04 -3.68 3.10
CA ALA A 130 4.08 -4.10 4.50
C ALA A 130 5.19 -5.14 4.76
N TRP A 131 5.32 -6.12 3.85
CA TRP A 131 6.37 -7.13 3.97
C TRP A 131 7.77 -6.51 3.90
N HIS A 132 8.03 -5.64 2.91
CA HIS A 132 9.33 -5.00 2.76
C HIS A 132 9.66 -4.04 3.91
N LEU A 133 8.66 -3.36 4.48
CA LEU A 133 8.84 -2.50 5.65
C LEU A 133 9.36 -3.29 6.86
N LEU A 134 8.94 -4.54 7.04
CA LEU A 134 9.30 -5.36 8.20
C LEU A 134 10.52 -6.26 7.99
N HIS A 135 10.86 -6.57 6.72
CA HIS A 135 11.87 -7.60 6.44
C HIS A 135 13.04 -7.12 5.57
N THR A 136 12.85 -6.10 4.73
CA THR A 136 13.91 -5.61 3.84
C THR A 136 14.58 -4.35 4.37
N VAL A 137 13.80 -3.34 4.74
CA VAL A 137 14.33 -2.03 5.16
C VAL A 137 14.46 -1.92 6.68
N SER A 138 13.76 -2.73 7.41
CA SER A 138 13.98 -2.95 8.84
C SER A 138 13.86 -4.44 9.14
N THR A 139 14.56 -4.93 10.16
CA THR A 139 14.39 -6.31 10.61
C THR A 139 13.50 -6.30 11.85
N THR A 140 12.32 -6.90 11.77
CA THR A 140 11.43 -7.04 12.92
C THR A 140 11.69 -8.36 13.61
N ASN A 141 12.02 -8.31 14.89
CA ASN A 141 12.35 -9.46 15.72
C ASN A 141 11.23 -9.78 16.70
N LYS A 142 11.24 -11.03 17.19
CA LYS A 142 10.38 -11.43 18.31
C LYS A 142 10.73 -10.59 19.56
N GLY A 143 9.69 -9.98 20.13
CA GLY A 143 9.82 -9.12 21.32
C GLY A 143 9.98 -7.63 21.02
N ASP A 144 10.22 -7.22 19.75
CA ASP A 144 10.22 -5.82 19.39
C ASP A 144 8.85 -5.18 19.66
N THR A 145 8.84 -3.91 20.04
CA THR A 145 7.63 -3.09 20.16
C THR A 145 7.57 -2.09 19.02
N LEU A 146 6.53 -2.17 18.21
CA LEU A 146 6.31 -1.32 17.04
C LEU A 146 5.18 -0.32 17.27
N LEU A 147 5.41 0.94 16.88
CA LEU A 147 4.37 1.94 16.72
C LEU A 147 4.05 2.11 15.24
N ILE A 148 2.82 1.79 14.84
CA ILE A 148 2.36 1.88 13.44
C ILE A 148 1.35 3.02 13.33
N HIS A 149 1.69 4.07 12.58
CA HIS A 149 0.74 5.15 12.29
C HIS A 149 -0.22 4.77 11.17
N ALA A 150 -1.44 5.31 11.25
CA ALA A 150 -2.55 4.94 10.36
C ALA A 150 -2.81 3.42 10.32
N ILE A 151 -2.72 2.74 11.47
CA ILE A 151 -2.82 1.29 11.60
C ILE A 151 -4.13 0.72 11.03
N GLY A 152 -5.22 1.46 11.06
CA GLY A 152 -6.51 1.06 10.48
C GLY A 152 -6.62 1.23 8.95
N GLY A 153 -5.56 1.69 8.27
CA GLY A 153 -5.49 1.75 6.80
C GLY A 153 -4.97 0.46 6.19
N GLY A 154 -5.02 0.33 4.86
CA GLY A 154 -4.66 -0.90 4.17
C GLY A 154 -3.28 -1.45 4.56
N VAL A 155 -2.19 -0.70 4.33
CA VAL A 155 -0.83 -1.14 4.71
C VAL A 155 -0.73 -1.41 6.23
N GLY A 156 -1.37 -0.57 7.06
CA GLY A 156 -1.34 -0.74 8.53
C GLY A 156 -1.93 -2.07 9.00
N LEU A 157 -3.01 -2.52 8.35
CA LEU A 157 -3.65 -3.81 8.66
C LEU A 157 -2.78 -5.01 8.24
N TYR A 158 -2.08 -4.93 7.11
CA TYR A 158 -1.09 -5.95 6.73
C TYR A 158 0.10 -5.95 7.69
N LEU A 159 0.65 -4.77 8.03
CA LEU A 159 1.74 -4.63 9.00
C LEU A 159 1.39 -5.26 10.35
N THR A 160 0.14 -5.05 10.81
CA THR A 160 -0.34 -5.61 12.08
C THR A 160 -0.25 -7.13 12.10
N GLN A 161 -0.76 -7.79 11.06
CA GLN A 161 -0.74 -9.25 10.95
C GLN A 161 0.69 -9.79 10.84
N LEU A 162 1.51 -9.19 9.98
CA LEU A 162 2.89 -9.62 9.77
C LEU A 162 3.77 -9.40 11.01
N ALA A 163 3.63 -8.26 11.69
CA ALA A 163 4.38 -7.97 12.93
C ALA A 163 3.96 -8.89 14.07
N LYS A 164 2.64 -9.17 14.21
CA LYS A 164 2.15 -10.19 15.16
C LYS A 164 2.75 -11.56 14.87
N LYS A 165 2.77 -11.98 13.60
CA LYS A 165 3.38 -13.25 13.17
C LYS A 165 4.86 -13.32 13.51
N ALA A 166 5.59 -12.19 13.42
CA ALA A 166 6.98 -12.08 13.84
C ALA A 166 7.16 -12.11 15.37
N GLY A 167 6.09 -12.06 16.16
CA GLY A 167 6.11 -12.07 17.62
C GLY A 167 6.41 -10.70 18.23
N ALA A 168 6.14 -9.61 17.51
CA ALA A 168 6.29 -8.25 18.00
C ALA A 168 5.04 -7.77 18.75
N THR A 169 5.23 -6.81 19.66
CA THR A 169 4.16 -6.05 20.27
C THR A 169 3.76 -4.89 19.33
N VAL A 170 2.49 -4.83 18.95
CA VAL A 170 1.98 -3.85 17.98
C VAL A 170 1.11 -2.81 18.68
N ILE A 171 1.56 -1.57 18.65
CA ILE A 171 0.79 -0.38 19.06
C ILE A 171 0.48 0.40 17.78
N GLY A 172 -0.72 0.91 17.64
CA GLY A 172 -1.06 1.70 16.47
C GLY A 172 -1.80 2.98 16.80
N THR A 173 -1.77 3.92 15.84
CA THR A 173 -2.58 5.13 15.95
C THR A 173 -3.54 5.25 14.78
N ILE A 174 -4.71 5.81 15.08
CA ILE A 174 -5.71 6.21 14.11
C ILE A 174 -6.03 7.71 14.28
N GLY A 175 -6.54 8.34 13.22
CA GLY A 175 -7.06 9.72 13.27
C GLY A 175 -8.57 9.79 13.01
N THR A 176 -9.26 8.65 12.90
CA THR A 176 -10.70 8.57 12.64
C THR A 176 -11.25 7.43 13.49
N ALA A 177 -12.22 7.71 14.34
CA ALA A 177 -12.89 6.72 15.18
C ALA A 177 -13.54 5.60 14.32
N GLY A 178 -13.63 4.39 14.86
CA GLY A 178 -14.22 3.22 14.21
C GLY A 178 -13.23 2.37 13.43
N LYS A 179 -11.99 2.85 13.21
CA LYS A 179 -10.94 2.11 12.49
C LYS A 179 -10.10 1.20 13.40
N GLU A 180 -10.28 1.29 14.71
CA GLU A 180 -9.56 0.50 15.71
C GLU A 180 -9.95 -0.97 15.69
N LYS A 181 -11.23 -1.27 15.42
CA LYS A 181 -11.80 -2.61 15.55
C LYS A 181 -11.02 -3.64 14.73
N ARG A 182 -10.87 -3.41 13.42
CA ARG A 182 -10.20 -4.36 12.54
C ARG A 182 -8.71 -4.52 12.87
N ALA A 183 -8.04 -3.42 13.28
CA ALA A 183 -6.65 -3.50 13.70
C ALA A 183 -6.46 -4.36 14.98
N LEU A 184 -7.38 -4.27 15.93
CA LEU A 184 -7.39 -5.11 17.14
C LEU A 184 -7.69 -6.57 16.79
N GLU A 185 -8.66 -6.84 15.93
CA GLU A 185 -8.98 -8.19 15.44
C GLU A 185 -7.78 -8.83 14.75
N PHE A 186 -7.00 -8.07 13.98
CA PHE A 186 -5.79 -8.54 13.31
C PHE A 186 -4.58 -8.66 14.23
N GLY A 187 -4.70 -8.23 15.47
CA GLY A 187 -3.74 -8.51 16.53
C GLY A 187 -2.93 -7.33 17.00
N ALA A 188 -3.37 -6.10 16.77
CA ALA A 188 -2.82 -4.95 17.48
C ALA A 188 -3.07 -5.11 18.99
N HIS A 189 -2.06 -4.82 19.79
CA HIS A 189 -2.16 -4.90 21.27
C HIS A 189 -2.81 -3.66 21.85
N LYS A 190 -2.62 -2.50 21.19
CA LYS A 190 -3.24 -1.22 21.55
C LYS A 190 -3.46 -0.38 20.29
N VAL A 191 -4.62 0.23 20.18
CA VAL A 191 -4.91 1.26 19.16
C VAL A 191 -5.29 2.55 19.87
N ILE A 192 -4.69 3.65 19.46
CA ILE A 192 -4.80 4.98 20.07
C ILE A 192 -5.47 5.91 19.06
N ASN A 193 -6.60 6.51 19.42
CA ASN A 193 -7.22 7.55 18.62
C ASN A 193 -6.60 8.91 18.98
N ARG A 194 -5.82 9.47 18.06
CA ARG A 194 -5.08 10.74 18.24
C ARG A 194 -6.00 11.97 18.42
N ASN A 195 -7.28 11.85 18.09
CA ASN A 195 -8.24 12.92 18.31
C ASN A 195 -8.84 12.91 19.73
N GLU A 196 -8.61 11.83 20.49
CA GLU A 196 -9.18 11.64 21.83
C GLU A 196 -8.11 11.70 22.92
N GLU A 197 -6.89 11.24 22.62
CA GLU A 197 -5.79 11.22 23.60
C GLU A 197 -4.43 11.54 22.94
N ASP A 198 -3.49 12.08 23.73
CA ASP A 198 -2.11 12.26 23.31
C ASP A 198 -1.42 10.90 23.15
N PHE A 199 -1.07 10.57 21.90
CA PHE A 199 -0.53 9.24 21.59
C PHE A 199 0.84 8.99 22.24
N VAL A 200 1.67 10.02 22.43
CA VAL A 200 2.97 9.87 23.11
C VAL A 200 2.77 9.38 24.53
N SER A 201 1.92 10.07 25.29
CA SER A 201 1.58 9.68 26.67
C SER A 201 0.91 8.30 26.73
N ALA A 202 0.03 8.00 25.76
CA ALA A 202 -0.67 6.72 25.70
C ALA A 202 0.29 5.55 25.40
N VAL A 203 1.27 5.74 24.49
CA VAL A 203 2.33 4.76 24.22
C VAL A 203 3.16 4.51 25.48
N MET A 204 3.68 5.59 26.10
CA MET A 204 4.50 5.47 27.29
C MET A 204 3.76 4.80 28.45
N LYS A 205 2.48 5.10 28.62
CA LYS A 205 1.62 4.43 29.62
C LYS A 205 1.44 2.94 29.33
N PHE A 206 1.21 2.56 28.07
CA PHE A 206 1.02 1.17 27.68
C PHE A 206 2.29 0.35 27.85
N THR A 207 3.47 0.94 27.66
CA THR A 207 4.77 0.28 27.77
C THR A 207 5.40 0.41 29.17
N ASP A 208 4.66 0.86 30.19
CA ASP A 208 5.17 1.10 31.55
C ASP A 208 6.41 2.01 31.56
N GLY A 209 6.40 3.05 30.73
CA GLY A 209 7.48 4.02 30.59
C GLY A 209 8.67 3.55 29.75
N LYS A 210 8.60 2.40 29.10
CA LYS A 210 9.65 1.93 28.21
C LYS A 210 9.47 2.52 26.81
N GLU A 211 10.55 3.04 26.26
CA GLU A 211 10.58 3.49 24.87
C GLU A 211 10.54 2.28 23.91
N ILE A 212 9.97 2.48 22.72
CA ILE A 212 9.73 1.44 21.72
C ILE A 212 10.91 1.25 20.77
N ASP A 213 10.93 0.13 20.04
CA ASP A 213 12.03 -0.26 19.16
C ASP A 213 11.91 0.36 17.77
N LYS A 214 10.69 0.44 17.23
CA LYS A 214 10.46 0.87 15.84
C LYS A 214 9.22 1.73 15.68
N ILE A 215 9.31 2.68 14.74
CA ILE A 215 8.18 3.46 14.25
C ILE A 215 8.02 3.16 12.78
N VAL A 216 6.78 2.84 12.35
CA VAL A 216 6.42 2.68 10.94
C VAL A 216 5.39 3.76 10.61
N ASP A 217 5.80 4.73 9.78
CA ASP A 217 5.03 5.96 9.55
C ASP A 217 4.66 6.17 8.08
N SER A 218 3.37 6.47 7.85
CA SER A 218 2.82 6.91 6.58
C SER A 218 2.22 8.31 6.63
N THR A 219 2.31 8.97 7.77
CA THR A 219 1.67 10.27 7.99
C THR A 219 2.61 11.44 7.80
N GLY A 220 3.84 11.32 8.27
CA GLY A 220 4.81 12.42 8.24
C GLY A 220 4.45 13.57 9.17
N GLY A 221 5.07 14.73 8.93
CA GLY A 221 4.74 16.00 9.57
C GLY A 221 4.78 15.94 11.10
N THR A 222 3.79 16.57 11.74
CA THR A 222 3.73 16.71 13.19
C THR A 222 3.56 15.38 13.95
N ILE A 223 2.97 14.38 13.31
CA ILE A 223 2.82 13.05 13.89
C ILE A 223 4.18 12.35 13.98
N LEU A 224 4.95 12.38 12.88
CA LEU A 224 6.30 11.83 12.88
C LEU A 224 7.20 12.57 13.87
N ASP A 225 7.16 13.91 13.91
CA ASP A 225 7.95 14.70 14.87
C ASP A 225 7.66 14.31 16.33
N SER A 226 6.39 14.12 16.67
CA SER A 226 6.01 13.70 18.02
C SER A 226 6.43 12.27 18.35
N SER A 227 6.53 11.40 17.34
CA SER A 227 6.86 9.98 17.49
C SER A 227 8.30 9.75 17.97
N PHE A 228 9.23 10.66 17.65
CA PHE A 228 10.62 10.57 18.12
C PHE A 228 10.74 10.61 19.66
N LYS A 229 9.69 11.08 20.38
CA LYS A 229 9.65 11.07 21.84
C LYS A 229 9.42 9.66 22.41
N THR A 230 8.91 8.73 21.62
CA THR A 230 8.53 7.37 22.07
C THR A 230 9.60 6.33 21.79
N ILE A 231 10.57 6.60 20.94
CA ILE A 231 11.56 5.62 20.47
C ILE A 231 12.85 5.67 21.29
N HIS A 232 13.43 4.52 21.60
CA HIS A 232 14.69 4.42 22.34
C HIS A 232 15.92 4.76 21.49
N ARG A 233 17.08 4.88 22.14
CA ARG A 233 18.37 5.05 21.47
C ARG A 233 18.65 3.88 20.56
N LEU A 234 19.21 4.16 19.36
CA LEU A 234 19.48 3.19 18.28
C LEU A 234 18.19 2.57 17.68
N GLY A 235 17.01 3.09 18.00
CA GLY A 235 15.78 2.64 17.39
C GLY A 235 15.68 2.97 15.91
N HIS A 236 14.72 2.37 15.22
CA HIS A 236 14.56 2.50 13.77
C HIS A 236 13.21 3.14 13.40
N VAL A 237 13.27 4.23 12.66
CA VAL A 237 12.11 4.92 12.09
C VAL A 237 12.04 4.60 10.61
N VAL A 238 10.92 4.02 10.16
CA VAL A 238 10.67 3.69 8.75
C VAL A 238 9.50 4.51 8.26
N SER A 239 9.72 5.39 7.29
CA SER A 239 8.69 6.19 6.65
C SER A 239 8.37 5.64 5.25
N TYR A 240 7.08 5.62 4.87
CA TYR A 240 6.64 5.18 3.54
C TYR A 240 5.51 6.03 2.95
N GLY A 241 5.16 7.15 3.59
CA GLY A 241 4.11 8.05 3.13
C GLY A 241 4.20 9.42 3.79
N GLU A 242 3.46 10.40 3.22
CA GLU A 242 3.36 11.79 3.68
C GLU A 242 1.89 12.25 3.69
N ALA A 243 1.00 11.48 4.33
CA ALA A 243 -0.44 11.77 4.29
C ALA A 243 -0.83 13.11 4.96
N GLU A 244 0.02 13.68 5.83
CA GLU A 244 -0.18 15.01 6.40
C GLU A 244 0.24 16.13 5.43
N ALA A 245 0.99 15.79 4.37
CA ALA A 245 1.50 16.72 3.35
C ALA A 245 2.26 17.93 3.93
N LYS A 246 2.97 17.74 5.04
CA LYS A 246 3.81 18.77 5.68
C LYS A 246 5.27 18.38 5.57
N PRO A 247 6.17 19.34 5.34
CA PRO A 247 7.59 19.07 5.29
C PRO A 247 8.09 18.55 6.64
N GLN A 248 9.05 17.63 6.61
CA GLN A 248 9.76 17.17 7.79
C GLN A 248 10.90 18.14 8.08
N ASN A 249 10.73 18.96 9.10
CA ASN A 249 11.76 19.87 9.56
C ASN A 249 12.58 19.20 10.69
N ASN A 250 13.84 19.57 10.84
CA ASN A 250 14.70 19.13 11.95
C ASN A 250 14.92 17.60 12.06
N LEU A 251 14.77 16.85 10.96
CA LEU A 251 14.97 15.39 10.96
C LEU A 251 16.37 15.03 11.49
N TRP A 252 17.42 15.77 11.06
CA TRP A 252 18.79 15.54 11.49
C TRP A 252 18.93 15.64 13.01
N GLU A 253 18.37 16.66 13.63
CA GLU A 253 18.43 16.87 15.09
C GLU A 253 17.76 15.71 15.83
N GLN A 254 16.59 15.28 15.36
CA GLN A 254 15.87 14.14 15.93
C GLN A 254 16.72 12.83 15.90
N LEU A 255 17.43 12.61 14.79
CA LEU A 255 18.26 11.42 14.63
C LEU A 255 19.49 11.44 15.54
N VAL A 256 20.18 12.57 15.60
CA VAL A 256 21.42 12.73 16.36
C VAL A 256 21.23 12.47 17.86
N HIS A 257 20.15 12.98 18.46
CA HIS A 257 19.93 12.89 19.90
C HIS A 257 19.89 11.45 20.45
N LYS A 258 19.44 10.51 19.64
CA LYS A 258 19.29 9.10 20.03
C LYS A 258 20.04 8.12 19.12
N SER A 259 20.86 8.63 18.18
CA SER A 259 21.56 7.82 17.17
C SER A 259 20.60 6.89 16.41
N LEU A 260 19.50 7.46 15.94
CA LEU A 260 18.43 6.69 15.27
C LEU A 260 18.80 6.32 13.85
N THR A 261 18.27 5.20 13.38
CA THR A 261 18.20 4.88 11.95
C THR A 261 16.90 5.45 11.37
N PHE A 262 16.99 6.09 10.21
CA PHE A 262 15.81 6.51 9.45
C PHE A 262 15.88 5.95 8.03
N THR A 263 14.82 5.28 7.62
CA THR A 263 14.69 4.74 6.26
C THR A 263 13.41 5.24 5.62
N ARG A 264 13.49 5.68 4.36
CA ARG A 264 12.33 5.99 3.54
C ARG A 264 12.16 4.90 2.49
N LEU A 265 11.00 4.23 2.50
CA LEU A 265 10.67 3.21 1.49
C LEU A 265 9.71 3.78 0.44
N HIS A 266 10.00 3.50 -0.82
CA HIS A 266 9.05 3.50 -1.93
C HIS A 266 9.12 2.11 -2.59
N LEU A 267 7.99 1.43 -2.74
CA LEU A 267 7.95 0.05 -3.23
C LEU A 267 8.60 -0.11 -4.62
N GLY A 268 8.41 0.87 -5.51
CA GLY A 268 9.01 0.88 -6.84
C GLY A 268 10.55 0.92 -6.86
N HIS A 269 11.20 1.25 -5.74
CA HIS A 269 12.66 1.23 -5.62
C HIS A 269 13.22 -0.14 -5.22
N ILE A 270 12.35 -1.11 -4.90
CA ILE A 270 12.81 -2.48 -4.64
C ILE A 270 13.14 -3.15 -5.98
N ASP A 271 14.36 -3.66 -6.10
CA ASP A 271 14.78 -4.41 -7.28
C ASP A 271 13.99 -5.71 -7.39
N ARG A 272 13.18 -5.80 -8.45
CA ARG A 272 12.30 -6.95 -8.73
C ARG A 272 13.06 -8.23 -9.13
N SER A 273 14.32 -8.12 -9.49
CA SER A 273 15.20 -9.26 -9.72
C SER A 273 15.87 -9.77 -8.45
N SER A 274 15.75 -9.04 -7.33
CA SER A 274 16.38 -9.41 -6.07
C SER A 274 15.76 -10.64 -5.41
N GLU A 275 16.56 -11.34 -4.61
CA GLU A 275 16.06 -12.43 -3.77
C GLU A 275 15.00 -11.93 -2.78
N ALA A 276 15.15 -10.72 -2.25
CA ALA A 276 14.20 -10.10 -1.31
C ALA A 276 12.81 -9.92 -1.96
N TRP A 277 12.74 -9.47 -3.22
CA TRP A 277 11.49 -9.38 -3.96
C TRP A 277 10.85 -10.76 -4.16
N GLY A 278 11.62 -11.72 -4.69
CA GLY A 278 11.12 -13.09 -4.90
C GLY A 278 10.63 -13.74 -3.62
N LYS A 279 11.32 -13.52 -2.50
CA LYS A 279 10.90 -14.00 -1.18
C LYS A 279 9.61 -13.35 -0.72
N ALA A 280 9.49 -12.02 -0.82
CA ALA A 280 8.29 -11.28 -0.46
C ALA A 280 7.05 -11.81 -1.21
N VAL A 281 7.16 -11.95 -2.53
CA VAL A 281 6.07 -12.47 -3.37
C VAL A 281 5.66 -13.88 -2.94
N ARG A 282 6.63 -14.81 -2.82
CA ARG A 282 6.32 -16.19 -2.42
C ARG A 282 5.66 -16.27 -1.04
N GLU A 283 6.18 -15.54 -0.06
CA GLU A 283 5.64 -15.59 1.31
C GLU A 283 4.25 -14.95 1.40
N VAL A 284 4.05 -13.78 0.76
CA VAL A 284 2.74 -13.11 0.79
C VAL A 284 1.69 -13.97 0.07
N VAL A 285 1.98 -14.49 -1.13
CA VAL A 285 1.05 -15.35 -1.87
C VAL A 285 0.72 -16.61 -1.07
N ALA A 286 1.72 -17.28 -0.50
CA ALA A 286 1.49 -18.47 0.32
C ALA A 286 0.63 -18.17 1.56
N MET A 287 0.87 -17.07 2.26
CA MET A 287 0.07 -16.69 3.42
C MET A 287 -1.37 -16.34 3.03
N VAL A 288 -1.59 -15.71 1.88
CA VAL A 288 -2.93 -15.44 1.35
C VAL A 288 -3.63 -16.74 1.00
N GLU A 289 -2.98 -17.63 0.26
CA GLU A 289 -3.54 -18.92 -0.17
C GLU A 289 -3.92 -19.81 1.02
N ASN A 290 -3.10 -19.82 2.07
CA ASN A 290 -3.33 -20.62 3.29
C ASN A 290 -4.25 -19.94 4.32
N GLY A 291 -4.73 -18.71 4.06
CA GLY A 291 -5.54 -17.95 5.00
C GLY A 291 -4.80 -17.43 6.24
N GLU A 292 -3.46 -17.43 6.21
CA GLU A 292 -2.62 -16.89 7.28
C GLU A 292 -2.50 -15.37 7.24
N LEU A 293 -2.76 -14.77 6.08
CA LEU A 293 -2.84 -13.33 5.87
C LEU A 293 -4.22 -12.99 5.31
N GLU A 294 -5.04 -12.39 6.14
CA GLU A 294 -6.37 -11.94 5.74
C GLU A 294 -6.28 -10.65 4.93
N ILE A 295 -6.95 -10.63 3.78
CA ILE A 295 -6.98 -9.47 2.90
C ILE A 295 -8.13 -8.55 3.33
N PRO A 296 -7.85 -7.33 3.83
CA PRO A 296 -8.86 -6.47 4.41
C PRO A 296 -9.66 -5.70 3.34
N ILE A 297 -10.36 -6.40 2.45
CA ILE A 297 -11.26 -5.74 1.48
C ILE A 297 -12.42 -5.13 2.25
N GLU A 298 -12.69 -3.84 2.00
CA GLU A 298 -13.80 -3.12 2.61
C GLU A 298 -14.98 -2.97 1.67
N GLU A 299 -14.71 -2.61 0.41
CA GLU A 299 -15.76 -2.43 -0.58
C GLU A 299 -15.23 -2.60 -2.00
N VAL A 300 -16.10 -3.08 -2.88
CA VAL A 300 -15.86 -3.21 -4.32
C VAL A 300 -16.83 -2.31 -5.06
N PHE A 301 -16.32 -1.45 -5.93
CA PHE A 301 -17.11 -0.57 -6.78
C PHE A 301 -17.02 -1.04 -8.23
N PRO A 302 -18.07 -0.95 -9.04
CA PRO A 302 -17.92 -1.06 -10.48
C PRO A 302 -17.10 0.12 -11.04
N LEU A 303 -16.42 -0.07 -12.17
CA LEU A 303 -15.54 0.93 -12.77
C LEU A 303 -16.25 2.29 -12.96
N GLU A 304 -17.52 2.27 -13.36
CA GLU A 304 -18.35 3.45 -13.61
C GLU A 304 -18.58 4.28 -12.34
N ARG A 305 -18.43 3.67 -11.16
CA ARG A 305 -18.58 4.34 -9.86
C ARG A 305 -17.23 4.79 -9.27
N VAL A 306 -16.25 5.05 -10.11
CA VAL A 306 -14.91 5.50 -9.68
C VAL A 306 -14.96 6.78 -8.84
N HIS A 307 -15.89 7.71 -9.12
CA HIS A 307 -16.07 8.92 -8.30
C HIS A 307 -16.47 8.59 -6.86
N ASP A 308 -17.38 7.65 -6.65
CA ASP A 308 -17.79 7.21 -5.32
C ASP A 308 -16.63 6.54 -4.57
N MET A 309 -15.84 5.73 -5.28
CA MET A 309 -14.64 5.09 -4.73
C MET A 309 -13.64 6.14 -4.25
N TYR A 310 -13.33 7.17 -5.07
CA TYR A 310 -12.42 8.24 -4.66
C TYR A 310 -12.98 9.06 -3.50
N ALA A 311 -14.27 9.42 -3.53
CA ALA A 311 -14.94 10.12 -2.43
C ALA A 311 -14.83 9.35 -1.11
N LYS A 312 -15.06 8.03 -1.15
CA LYS A 312 -14.90 7.16 0.02
C LYS A 312 -13.44 7.11 0.50
N LEU A 313 -12.47 6.94 -0.41
CA LEU A 313 -11.05 6.90 -0.07
C LEU A 313 -10.57 8.22 0.55
N GLU A 314 -10.99 9.34 0.00
CA GLU A 314 -10.65 10.70 0.45
C GLU A 314 -11.32 11.09 1.76
N SER A 315 -12.45 10.46 2.12
CA SER A 315 -13.11 10.67 3.42
C SER A 315 -12.26 10.25 4.62
N ARG A 316 -11.18 9.46 4.38
CA ARG A 316 -10.31 8.86 5.40
C ARG A 316 -11.03 7.90 6.36
N GLN A 317 -12.24 7.45 6.02
CA GLN A 317 -13.00 6.49 6.83
C GLN A 317 -12.74 5.03 6.45
N VAL A 318 -12.04 4.77 5.35
CA VAL A 318 -11.74 3.43 4.86
C VAL A 318 -10.86 2.67 5.85
N SER A 319 -11.29 1.48 6.25
CA SER A 319 -10.51 0.54 7.07
C SER A 319 -10.21 -0.72 6.28
N GLY A 320 -9.24 -0.63 5.40
CA GLY A 320 -8.84 -1.73 4.50
C GLY A 320 -8.61 -1.27 3.07
N LYS A 321 -9.00 -2.12 2.13
CA LYS A 321 -8.80 -1.97 0.69
C LYS A 321 -10.10 -1.70 -0.04
N LEU A 322 -10.10 -0.71 -0.92
CA LEU A 322 -11.14 -0.53 -1.92
C LEU A 322 -10.69 -1.13 -3.24
N LEU A 323 -11.62 -1.70 -3.97
CA LEU A 323 -11.38 -2.27 -5.30
C LEU A 323 -12.33 -1.66 -6.32
N LEU A 324 -11.88 -1.60 -7.56
CA LEU A 324 -12.73 -1.45 -8.74
C LEU A 324 -12.88 -2.81 -9.42
N LYS A 325 -14.13 -3.24 -9.65
CA LYS A 325 -14.43 -4.34 -10.56
C LYS A 325 -14.46 -3.76 -11.97
N VAL A 326 -13.57 -4.24 -12.83
CA VAL A 326 -13.39 -3.72 -14.19
C VAL A 326 -14.14 -4.57 -15.21
N ALA A 327 -13.98 -5.89 -15.14
CA ALA A 327 -14.75 -6.80 -15.98
C ALA A 327 -16.24 -6.82 -15.57
N PRO A 328 -17.17 -6.96 -16.52
CA PRO A 328 -18.61 -7.00 -16.25
C PRO A 328 -19.05 -8.05 -15.23
#